data_d435658911439b8cad5cf5d9a4620650
#
_entry.id   d435658911439b8cad5cf5d9a4620650
#
_cell.length_a   1.000
_cell.length_b   1.000
_cell.length_c   1.000
_cell.angle_alpha   90.00
_cell.angle_beta   90.00
_cell.angle_gamma   90.00
#
_symmetry.space_group_name_H-M   'P 1'
#
loop_
_entity.id
_entity.type
_entity.pdbx_description
1 polymer ?
#
loop_
_entity_poly.entity_id
_entity_poly.type
_entity_poly.pdbx_seq_one_letter_code
_entity_poly.pdbx_strand_id
1 'polypeptide(L)'
;IENKKVFMAIVNKILLSSAKWLHFLNILYNAVYQIFLVLVPLITVPYLSRVLGPRTYGIYSSVNNTIQFLMVFCTLSVSYIGMRTISRTRTYGSMQDLTEAFWGLWYFQAIAGIVTILLTIVICSTLKVQYWNYILLMIPYLISAQVDISWFFQGLADFGRVVLKNTAVKLVSVVLILLWVKNPGDLWKYLLIMSVSTMLGSFVFWFDIHRYVGKPVKHFYKYQTSIKAIITLLIPQIATQIYTSLDKPILGFFQNSTQVSFYDNSQRISNMVLGVITSISLVIMPKM
;
A
#
# COMPACT_ATOMS: atom_id res chain seq x y z
N ILE A 1 -51.01 16.08 -7.36
CA ILE A 1 -50.01 16.21 -6.28
C ILE A 1 -49.62 14.82 -5.76
N GLU A 2 -50.53 13.88 -5.67
CA GLU A 2 -50.33 12.54 -5.12
C GLU A 2 -49.42 11.66 -6.04
N ASN A 3 -49.60 11.72 -7.36
CA ASN A 3 -48.76 11.01 -8.34
C ASN A 3 -47.27 11.46 -8.29
N LYS A 4 -46.98 12.72 -7.95
CA LYS A 4 -45.62 13.22 -7.83
C LYS A 4 -44.93 12.69 -6.56
N LYS A 5 -45.69 12.49 -5.48
CA LYS A 5 -45.16 11.88 -4.24
C LYS A 5 -44.85 10.38 -4.42
N VAL A 6 -45.74 9.66 -5.10
CA VAL A 6 -45.52 8.22 -5.42
C VAL A 6 -44.30 8.04 -6.34
N PHE A 7 -44.20 8.86 -7.40
CA PHE A 7 -43.01 8.84 -8.28
C PHE A 7 -41.71 9.12 -7.54
N MET A 8 -41.66 10.15 -6.69
CA MET A 8 -40.49 10.47 -5.86
C MET A 8 -40.15 9.33 -4.89
N ALA A 9 -41.14 8.66 -4.29
CA ALA A 9 -40.91 7.52 -3.41
C ALA A 9 -40.32 6.31 -4.15
N ILE A 10 -40.79 6.04 -5.37
CA ILE A 10 -40.24 4.97 -6.21
C ILE A 10 -38.80 5.29 -6.64
N VAL A 11 -38.52 6.51 -7.07
CA VAL A 11 -37.19 6.97 -7.46
C VAL A 11 -36.22 6.88 -6.27
N ASN A 12 -36.63 7.33 -5.08
CA ASN A 12 -35.82 7.20 -3.87
C ASN A 12 -35.59 5.72 -3.48
N LYS A 13 -36.57 4.85 -3.64
CA LYS A 13 -36.43 3.42 -3.34
C LYS A 13 -35.46 2.75 -4.32
N ILE A 14 -35.47 3.11 -5.60
CA ILE A 14 -34.54 2.62 -6.62
C ILE A 14 -33.12 3.15 -6.33
N LEU A 15 -32.95 4.43 -6.00
CA LEU A 15 -31.66 5.03 -5.66
C LEU A 15 -31.08 4.41 -4.38
N LEU A 16 -31.89 4.17 -3.35
CA LEU A 16 -31.46 3.49 -2.12
C LEU A 16 -31.09 2.03 -2.37
N SER A 17 -31.80 1.36 -3.27
CA SER A 17 -31.48 -0.02 -3.68
C SER A 17 -30.15 -0.06 -4.43
N SER A 18 -29.93 0.83 -5.39
CA SER A 18 -28.67 0.90 -6.16
C SER A 18 -27.48 1.27 -5.28
N ALA A 19 -27.65 2.16 -4.31
CA ALA A 19 -26.60 2.50 -3.34
C ALA A 19 -26.23 1.31 -2.44
N LYS A 20 -27.21 0.54 -1.98
CA LYS A 20 -26.96 -0.70 -1.21
C LYS A 20 -26.22 -1.75 -2.05
N TRP A 21 -26.57 -1.90 -3.32
CA TRP A 21 -25.89 -2.81 -4.25
C TRP A 21 -24.43 -2.39 -4.48
N LEU A 22 -24.17 -1.10 -4.70
CA LEU A 22 -22.81 -0.56 -4.82
C LEU A 22 -21.98 -0.80 -3.55
N HIS A 23 -22.55 -0.59 -2.38
CA HIS A 23 -21.90 -0.91 -1.10
C HIS A 23 -21.59 -2.40 -0.98
N PHE A 24 -22.54 -3.27 -1.32
CA PHE A 24 -22.35 -4.71 -1.29
C PHE A 24 -21.25 -5.16 -2.26
N LEU A 25 -21.23 -4.64 -3.49
CA LEU A 25 -20.18 -4.92 -4.47
C LEU A 25 -18.80 -4.46 -3.98
N ASN A 26 -18.70 -3.29 -3.38
CA ASN A 26 -17.44 -2.79 -2.81
C ASN A 26 -16.91 -3.69 -1.68
N ILE A 27 -17.80 -4.18 -0.82
CA ILE A 27 -17.45 -5.17 0.23
C ILE A 27 -16.96 -6.47 -0.40
N LEU A 28 -17.67 -6.96 -1.42
CA LEU A 28 -17.32 -8.19 -2.12
C LEU A 28 -15.96 -8.07 -2.83
N TYR A 29 -15.71 -6.97 -3.56
CA TYR A 29 -14.42 -6.71 -4.19
C TYR A 29 -13.28 -6.68 -3.15
N ASN A 30 -13.52 -6.04 -2.00
CA ASN A 30 -12.52 -5.98 -0.93
C ASN A 30 -12.27 -7.37 -0.33
N ALA A 31 -13.31 -8.16 -0.10
CA ALA A 31 -13.19 -9.53 0.42
C ALA A 31 -12.41 -10.44 -0.55
N VAL A 32 -12.76 -10.42 -1.84
CA VAL A 32 -12.03 -11.17 -2.88
C VAL A 32 -10.57 -10.74 -2.96
N TYR A 33 -10.31 -9.44 -2.88
CA TYR A 33 -8.94 -8.91 -2.86
C TYR A 33 -8.16 -9.37 -1.63
N GLN A 34 -8.75 -9.40 -0.44
CA GLN A 34 -8.10 -9.91 0.78
C GLN A 34 -7.74 -11.40 0.65
N ILE A 35 -8.64 -12.21 0.10
CA ILE A 35 -8.36 -13.62 -0.20
C ILE A 35 -7.18 -13.73 -1.17
N PHE A 36 -7.17 -12.93 -2.23
CA PHE A 36 -6.08 -12.89 -3.22
C PHE A 36 -4.74 -12.48 -2.57
N LEU A 37 -4.74 -11.52 -1.65
CA LEU A 37 -3.54 -11.09 -0.92
C LEU A 37 -2.94 -12.21 -0.06
N VAL A 38 -3.75 -13.15 0.43
CA VAL A 38 -3.29 -14.32 1.18
C VAL A 38 -2.82 -15.44 0.24
N LEU A 39 -3.55 -15.68 -0.85
CA LEU A 39 -3.23 -16.76 -1.81
C LEU A 39 -1.93 -16.52 -2.57
N VAL A 40 -1.64 -15.28 -2.98
CA VAL A 40 -0.43 -14.97 -3.74
C VAL A 40 0.85 -15.35 -2.99
N PRO A 41 1.05 -14.96 -1.72
CA PRO A 41 2.20 -15.41 -0.93
C PRO A 41 2.25 -16.92 -0.71
N LEU A 42 1.10 -17.60 -0.57
CA LEU A 42 1.05 -19.06 -0.45
C LEU A 42 1.70 -19.79 -1.64
N ILE A 43 1.62 -19.21 -2.83
CA ILE A 43 2.23 -19.77 -4.03
C ILE A 43 3.66 -19.26 -4.19
N THR A 44 3.88 -17.96 -4.02
CA THR A 44 5.17 -17.33 -4.34
C THR A 44 6.25 -17.61 -3.30
N VAL A 45 5.91 -17.69 -2.00
CA VAL A 45 6.90 -17.91 -0.94
C VAL A 45 7.54 -19.29 -1.01
N PRO A 46 6.79 -20.41 -1.12
CA PRO A 46 7.40 -21.72 -1.30
C PRO A 46 8.25 -21.83 -2.57
N TYR A 47 7.79 -21.21 -3.67
CA TYR A 47 8.55 -21.16 -4.90
C TYR A 47 9.89 -20.46 -4.71
N LEU A 48 9.87 -19.24 -4.15
CA LEU A 48 11.06 -18.44 -3.92
C LEU A 48 12.02 -19.09 -2.93
N SER A 49 11.51 -19.66 -1.85
CA SER A 49 12.34 -20.36 -0.85
C SER A 49 13.08 -21.55 -1.47
N ARG A 50 12.46 -22.25 -2.41
CA ARG A 50 13.10 -23.38 -3.13
C ARG A 50 14.10 -22.89 -4.17
N VAL A 51 13.74 -21.89 -4.99
CA VAL A 51 14.55 -21.39 -6.10
C VAL A 51 15.75 -20.58 -5.61
N LEU A 52 15.56 -19.67 -4.69
CA LEU A 52 16.61 -18.81 -4.16
C LEU A 52 17.46 -19.51 -3.10
N GLY A 53 16.89 -20.50 -2.42
CA GLY A 53 17.52 -21.17 -1.28
C GLY A 53 17.50 -20.30 0.01
N PRO A 54 17.77 -20.92 1.17
CA PRO A 54 17.58 -20.24 2.46
C PRO A 54 18.45 -18.99 2.64
N ARG A 55 19.70 -19.03 2.20
CA ARG A 55 20.63 -17.91 2.35
C ARG A 55 20.17 -16.69 1.55
N THR A 56 19.87 -16.86 0.27
CA THR A 56 19.47 -15.76 -0.63
C THR A 56 18.08 -15.24 -0.28
N TYR A 57 17.17 -16.13 0.11
CA TYR A 57 15.84 -15.73 0.59
C TYR A 57 15.92 -14.90 1.89
N GLY A 58 16.84 -15.23 2.80
CA GLY A 58 17.07 -14.42 4.00
C GLY A 58 17.62 -13.03 3.70
N ILE A 59 18.49 -12.88 2.67
CA ILE A 59 18.93 -11.56 2.18
C ILE A 59 17.72 -10.75 1.67
N TYR A 60 16.88 -11.37 0.84
CA TYR A 60 15.63 -10.75 0.39
C TYR A 60 14.77 -10.29 1.57
N SER A 61 14.56 -11.15 2.55
CA SER A 61 13.71 -10.83 3.70
C SER A 61 14.25 -9.65 4.49
N SER A 62 15.56 -9.58 4.78
CA SER A 62 16.18 -8.45 5.45
C SER A 62 16.02 -7.15 4.66
N VAL A 63 16.33 -7.17 3.35
CA VAL A 63 16.21 -5.99 2.48
C VAL A 63 14.76 -5.53 2.38
N ASN A 64 13.82 -6.44 2.13
CA ASN A 64 12.41 -6.11 1.99
C ASN A 64 11.84 -5.47 3.27
N ASN A 65 12.18 -6.02 4.44
CA ASN A 65 11.70 -5.47 5.70
C ASN A 65 12.34 -4.11 6.04
N THR A 66 13.59 -3.88 5.66
CA THR A 66 14.22 -2.54 5.71
C THR A 66 13.45 -1.54 4.84
N ILE A 67 13.13 -1.90 3.61
CA ILE A 67 12.33 -1.07 2.71
C ILE A 67 10.92 -0.81 3.26
N GLN A 68 10.26 -1.82 3.81
CA GLN A 68 8.94 -1.65 4.43
C GLN A 68 8.98 -0.68 5.62
N PHE A 69 10.05 -0.71 6.42
CA PHE A 69 10.27 0.28 7.48
C PHE A 69 10.44 1.69 6.92
N LEU A 70 11.24 1.86 5.86
CA LEU A 70 11.44 3.16 5.21
C LEU A 70 10.15 3.70 4.55
N MET A 71 9.25 2.81 4.08
CA MET A 71 7.96 3.19 3.49
C MET A 71 7.07 4.01 4.44
N VAL A 72 7.16 3.79 5.76
CA VAL A 72 6.39 4.58 6.74
C VAL A 72 6.76 6.06 6.66
N PHE A 73 8.06 6.35 6.51
CA PHE A 73 8.56 7.72 6.38
C PHE A 73 8.24 8.31 5.01
N CYS A 74 8.16 7.50 3.97
CA CYS A 74 7.74 7.94 2.64
C CYS A 74 6.26 8.33 2.61
N THR A 75 5.40 7.57 3.26
CA THR A 75 3.94 7.76 3.21
C THR A 75 3.41 8.71 4.29
N LEU A 76 4.11 8.85 5.42
CA LEU A 76 3.77 9.71 6.57
C LEU A 76 2.29 9.66 6.96
N SER A 77 1.67 8.49 6.97
CA SER A 77 0.23 8.33 7.27
C SER A 77 -0.73 9.06 6.31
N VAL A 78 -0.23 9.62 5.20
CA VAL A 78 -1.06 10.36 4.24
C VAL A 78 -2.19 9.48 3.70
N SER A 79 -1.97 8.19 3.54
CA SER A 79 -3.01 7.25 3.05
C SER A 79 -4.26 7.28 3.94
N TYR A 80 -4.12 7.26 5.26
CA TYR A 80 -5.26 7.28 6.19
C TYR A 80 -5.94 8.64 6.25
N ILE A 81 -5.15 9.71 6.38
CA ILE A 81 -5.67 11.08 6.46
C ILE A 81 -6.26 11.50 5.12
N GLY A 82 -5.60 11.13 4.02
CA GLY A 82 -6.03 11.43 2.66
C GLY A 82 -7.40 10.82 2.39
N MET A 83 -7.57 9.52 2.64
CA MET A 83 -8.86 8.86 2.48
C MET A 83 -9.97 9.57 3.28
N ARG A 84 -9.73 9.90 4.55
CA ARG A 84 -10.69 10.60 5.42
C ARG A 84 -10.98 12.01 4.92
N THR A 85 -9.95 12.77 4.54
CA THR A 85 -10.08 14.16 4.08
C THR A 85 -10.86 14.21 2.77
N ILE A 86 -10.52 13.38 1.79
CA ILE A 86 -11.20 13.29 0.50
C ILE A 86 -12.66 12.88 0.67
N SER A 87 -12.95 11.88 1.50
CA SER A 87 -14.32 11.47 1.79
C SER A 87 -15.16 12.61 2.38
N ARG A 88 -14.59 13.35 3.34
CA ARG A 88 -15.26 14.51 3.96
C ARG A 88 -15.45 15.64 2.95
N THR A 89 -14.42 15.97 2.17
CA THR A 89 -14.48 17.06 1.19
C THR A 89 -15.45 16.75 0.06
N ARG A 90 -15.53 15.47 -0.38
CA ARG A 90 -16.54 15.04 -1.34
C ARG A 90 -17.96 15.27 -0.85
N THR A 91 -18.23 15.08 0.45
CA THR A 91 -19.59 15.15 1.01
C THR A 91 -20.01 16.60 1.29
N TYR A 92 -19.09 17.46 1.73
CA TYR A 92 -19.41 18.78 2.27
C TYR A 92 -18.68 19.94 1.57
N GLY A 93 -17.75 19.66 0.65
CA GLY A 93 -16.91 20.66 -0.02
C GLY A 93 -17.27 20.86 -1.48
N SER A 94 -16.56 21.83 -2.09
CA SER A 94 -16.59 22.11 -3.53
C SER A 94 -15.55 21.28 -4.29
N MET A 95 -15.64 21.29 -5.61
CA MET A 95 -14.62 20.70 -6.49
C MET A 95 -13.25 21.36 -6.30
N GLN A 96 -13.24 22.64 -5.97
CA GLN A 96 -12.02 23.38 -5.68
C GLN A 96 -11.38 22.90 -4.36
N ASP A 97 -12.19 22.73 -3.30
CA ASP A 97 -11.70 22.18 -2.01
C ASP A 97 -11.13 20.77 -2.18
N LEU A 98 -11.72 19.94 -3.04
CA LEU A 98 -11.22 18.60 -3.36
C LEU A 98 -9.86 18.67 -4.03
N THR A 99 -9.69 19.60 -4.99
CA THR A 99 -8.42 19.81 -5.70
C THR A 99 -7.32 20.29 -4.76
N GLU A 100 -7.62 21.27 -3.91
CA GLU A 100 -6.68 21.79 -2.92
C GLU A 100 -6.28 20.71 -1.92
N ALA A 101 -7.24 19.91 -1.41
CA ALA A 101 -6.98 18.81 -0.49
C ALA A 101 -6.05 17.75 -1.09
N PHE A 102 -6.31 17.35 -2.34
CA PHE A 102 -5.49 16.38 -3.04
C PHE A 102 -4.05 16.84 -3.19
N TRP A 103 -3.84 18.00 -3.80
CA TRP A 103 -2.49 18.52 -4.07
C TRP A 103 -1.73 18.83 -2.79
N GLY A 104 -2.39 19.39 -1.77
CA GLY A 104 -1.77 19.67 -0.48
C GLY A 104 -1.23 18.41 0.20
N LEU A 105 -2.01 17.34 0.26
CA LEU A 105 -1.58 16.06 0.85
C LEU A 105 -0.53 15.36 0.01
N TRP A 106 -0.67 15.40 -1.32
CA TRP A 106 0.29 14.77 -2.22
C TRP A 106 1.65 15.45 -2.18
N TYR A 107 1.73 16.80 -2.16
CA TYR A 107 3.00 17.51 -2.00
C TYR A 107 3.71 17.14 -0.71
N PHE A 108 2.96 17.02 0.38
CA PHE A 108 3.52 16.61 1.66
C PHE A 108 4.12 15.20 1.59
N GLN A 109 3.40 14.25 1.00
CA GLN A 109 3.88 12.89 0.75
C GLN A 109 5.12 12.89 -0.16
N ALA A 110 5.10 13.64 -1.25
CA ALA A 110 6.20 13.73 -2.21
C ALA A 110 7.49 14.26 -1.56
N ILE A 111 7.40 15.35 -0.79
CA ILE A 111 8.55 15.94 -0.08
C ILE A 111 9.14 14.93 0.91
N ALA A 112 8.30 14.33 1.74
CA ALA A 112 8.73 13.33 2.71
C ALA A 112 9.44 12.15 2.06
N GLY A 113 8.90 11.67 0.95
CA GLY A 113 9.52 10.58 0.23
C GLY A 113 10.82 10.94 -0.45
N ILE A 114 10.92 12.12 -1.06
CA ILE A 114 12.18 12.60 -1.64
C ILE A 114 13.26 12.67 -0.54
N VAL A 115 12.92 13.24 0.63
CA VAL A 115 13.85 13.29 1.77
C VAL A 115 14.26 11.90 2.22
N THR A 116 13.31 10.97 2.37
CA THR A 116 13.59 9.59 2.79
C THR A 116 14.46 8.86 1.76
N ILE A 117 14.19 9.01 0.47
CA ILE A 117 14.99 8.39 -0.60
C ILE A 117 16.41 8.95 -0.60
N LEU A 118 16.58 10.28 -0.51
CA LEU A 118 17.89 10.91 -0.48
C LEU A 118 18.70 10.45 0.75
N LEU A 119 18.08 10.43 1.94
CA LEU A 119 18.71 9.91 3.15
C LEU A 119 19.11 8.44 2.99
N THR A 120 18.25 7.61 2.40
CA THR A 120 18.55 6.20 2.13
C THR A 120 19.77 6.06 1.21
N ILE A 121 19.84 6.83 0.12
CA ILE A 121 20.96 6.80 -0.80
C ILE A 121 22.25 7.24 -0.09
N VAL A 122 22.22 8.34 0.67
CA VAL A 122 23.38 8.84 1.41
C VAL A 122 23.86 7.82 2.44
N ILE A 123 22.96 7.28 3.26
CA ILE A 123 23.32 6.28 4.28
C ILE A 123 23.89 5.01 3.63
N CYS A 124 23.27 4.50 2.59
CA CYS A 124 23.74 3.30 1.89
C CYS A 124 25.10 3.52 1.23
N SER A 125 25.34 4.67 0.60
CA SER A 125 26.60 4.93 -0.11
C SER A 125 27.74 5.25 0.82
N THR A 126 27.50 5.95 1.95
CA THR A 126 28.54 6.34 2.92
C THR A 126 28.88 5.22 3.90
N LEU A 127 27.87 4.62 4.53
CA LEU A 127 28.06 3.60 5.57
C LEU A 127 28.18 2.18 5.02
N LYS A 128 27.91 1.97 3.74
CA LYS A 128 27.93 0.63 3.08
C LYS A 128 27.23 -0.43 3.94
N VAL A 129 26.03 -0.10 4.39
CA VAL A 129 25.21 -1.00 5.24
C VAL A 129 25.10 -2.40 4.60
N GLN A 130 24.90 -3.40 5.41
CA GLN A 130 24.74 -4.76 4.89
C GLN A 130 23.68 -4.83 3.78
N TYR A 131 24.02 -5.44 2.66
CA TYR A 131 23.17 -5.55 1.46
C TYR A 131 22.77 -4.21 0.81
N TRP A 132 23.56 -3.13 0.98
CA TRP A 132 23.26 -1.81 0.45
C TRP A 132 22.93 -1.78 -1.06
N ASN A 133 23.61 -2.61 -1.87
CA ASN A 133 23.34 -2.73 -3.31
C ASN A 133 21.88 -3.15 -3.58
N TYR A 134 21.36 -4.11 -2.81
CA TYR A 134 19.99 -4.58 -2.96
C TYR A 134 18.97 -3.56 -2.41
N ILE A 135 19.33 -2.80 -1.37
CA ILE A 135 18.51 -1.69 -0.88
C ILE A 135 18.37 -0.61 -1.94
N LEU A 136 19.49 -0.21 -2.59
CA LEU A 136 19.46 0.76 -3.69
C LEU A 136 18.65 0.25 -4.90
N LEU A 137 18.72 -1.04 -5.19
CA LEU A 137 17.94 -1.65 -6.27
C LEU A 137 16.43 -1.55 -6.00
N MET A 138 16.00 -1.43 -4.75
CA MET A 138 14.61 -1.27 -4.36
C MET A 138 14.16 0.21 -4.24
N ILE A 139 14.96 1.18 -4.65
CA ILE A 139 14.53 2.60 -4.71
C ILE A 139 13.24 2.79 -5.51
N PRO A 140 13.00 2.14 -6.68
CA PRO A 140 11.72 2.25 -7.37
C PRO A 140 10.51 1.87 -6.50
N TYR A 141 10.70 0.96 -5.53
CA TYR A 141 9.66 0.63 -4.55
C TYR A 141 9.36 1.81 -3.61
N LEU A 142 10.38 2.55 -3.15
CA LEU A 142 10.19 3.77 -2.36
C LEU A 142 9.55 4.89 -3.20
N ILE A 143 9.91 5.00 -4.49
CA ILE A 143 9.28 5.94 -5.42
C ILE A 143 7.80 5.60 -5.60
N SER A 144 7.42 4.32 -5.61
CA SER A 144 6.02 3.92 -5.72
C SER A 144 5.15 4.53 -4.63
N ALA A 145 5.70 4.73 -3.43
CA ALA A 145 5.00 5.38 -2.32
C ALA A 145 4.65 6.86 -2.60
N GLN A 146 5.47 7.55 -3.41
CA GLN A 146 5.23 8.95 -3.78
C GLN A 146 4.16 9.07 -4.87
N VAL A 147 4.16 8.09 -5.76
CA VAL A 147 3.25 8.03 -6.90
C VAL A 147 1.90 7.43 -6.51
N ASP A 148 1.84 6.66 -5.41
CA ASP A 148 0.60 6.04 -4.97
C ASP A 148 -0.41 7.06 -4.46
N ILE A 149 -1.47 7.24 -5.23
CA ILE A 149 -2.64 8.04 -4.92
C ILE A 149 -3.90 7.18 -4.73
N SER A 150 -3.75 5.90 -4.41
CA SER A 150 -4.86 4.97 -4.18
C SER A 150 -5.80 5.44 -3.06
N TRP A 151 -5.27 6.14 -2.05
CA TRP A 151 -6.02 6.77 -0.97
C TRP A 151 -7.06 7.78 -1.46
N PHE A 152 -6.81 8.46 -2.58
CA PHE A 152 -7.76 9.37 -3.18
C PHE A 152 -9.00 8.62 -3.69
N PHE A 153 -8.80 7.55 -4.46
CA PHE A 153 -9.90 6.73 -4.98
C PHE A 153 -10.64 5.97 -3.88
N GLN A 154 -9.94 5.54 -2.83
CA GLN A 154 -10.56 4.97 -1.63
C GLN A 154 -11.43 6.01 -0.90
N GLY A 155 -10.97 7.26 -0.80
CA GLY A 155 -11.75 8.37 -0.26
C GLY A 155 -13.00 8.70 -1.09
N LEU A 156 -12.96 8.46 -2.40
CA LEU A 156 -14.10 8.54 -3.30
C LEU A 156 -15.03 7.30 -3.22
N ALA A 157 -14.72 6.32 -2.37
CA ALA A 157 -15.40 5.03 -2.29
C ALA A 157 -15.37 4.21 -3.61
N ASP A 158 -14.39 4.45 -4.47
CA ASP A 158 -14.14 3.68 -5.71
C ASP A 158 -13.13 2.54 -5.44
N PHE A 159 -13.52 1.63 -4.56
CA PHE A 159 -12.68 0.48 -4.17
C PHE A 159 -12.47 -0.51 -5.31
N GLY A 160 -13.46 -0.69 -6.18
CA GLY A 160 -13.37 -1.62 -7.30
C GLY A 160 -12.21 -1.30 -8.24
N ARG A 161 -11.98 -0.01 -8.53
CA ARG A 161 -10.86 0.45 -9.34
C ARG A 161 -9.51 0.16 -8.69
N VAL A 162 -9.39 0.45 -7.39
CA VAL A 162 -8.14 0.20 -6.62
C VAL A 162 -7.83 -1.30 -6.60
N VAL A 163 -8.83 -2.13 -6.30
CA VAL A 163 -8.70 -3.58 -6.26
C VAL A 163 -8.28 -4.14 -7.60
N LEU A 164 -8.98 -3.76 -8.69
CA LEU A 164 -8.70 -4.27 -10.03
C LEU A 164 -7.26 -3.96 -10.47
N LYS A 165 -6.83 -2.71 -10.31
CA LYS A 165 -5.48 -2.28 -10.68
C LYS A 165 -4.41 -3.00 -9.87
N ASN A 166 -4.56 -3.05 -8.54
CA ASN A 166 -3.59 -3.71 -7.67
C ASN A 166 -3.50 -5.23 -7.93
N THR A 167 -4.63 -5.87 -8.21
CA THR A 167 -4.68 -7.30 -8.56
C THR A 167 -3.99 -7.55 -9.90
N ALA A 168 -4.24 -6.74 -10.92
CA ALA A 168 -3.61 -6.88 -12.23
C ALA A 168 -2.08 -6.75 -12.14
N VAL A 169 -1.58 -5.72 -11.45
CA VAL A 169 -0.14 -5.52 -11.23
C VAL A 169 0.49 -6.71 -10.51
N LYS A 170 -0.19 -7.21 -9.47
CA LYS A 170 0.30 -8.36 -8.70
C LYS A 170 0.33 -9.65 -9.52
N LEU A 171 -0.68 -9.90 -10.34
CA LEU A 171 -0.69 -11.04 -11.26
C LEU A 171 0.45 -10.98 -12.26
N VAL A 172 0.65 -9.82 -12.90
CA VAL A 172 1.78 -9.61 -13.82
C VAL A 172 3.12 -9.85 -13.11
N SER A 173 3.29 -9.32 -11.90
CA SER A 173 4.51 -9.53 -11.10
C SER A 173 4.75 -11.01 -10.84
N VAL A 174 3.72 -11.76 -10.45
CA VAL A 174 3.83 -13.22 -10.18
C VAL A 174 4.25 -13.96 -11.43
N VAL A 175 3.63 -13.67 -12.57
CA VAL A 175 3.98 -14.30 -13.85
C VAL A 175 5.44 -14.01 -14.20
N LEU A 176 5.88 -12.76 -14.09
CA LEU A 176 7.29 -12.38 -14.37
C LEU A 176 8.26 -13.08 -13.42
N ILE A 177 7.93 -13.20 -12.14
CA ILE A 177 8.75 -13.92 -11.15
C ILE A 177 8.89 -15.40 -11.55
N LEU A 178 7.78 -16.06 -11.88
CA LEU A 178 7.79 -17.47 -12.26
C LEU A 178 8.54 -17.73 -13.56
N LEU A 179 8.57 -16.77 -14.49
CA LEU A 179 9.28 -16.90 -15.77
C LEU A 179 10.78 -16.60 -15.65
N TRP A 180 11.18 -15.59 -14.87
CA TRP A 180 12.53 -15.02 -14.91
C TRP A 180 13.41 -15.37 -13.72
N VAL A 181 12.83 -15.72 -12.58
CA VAL A 181 13.58 -16.07 -11.36
C VAL A 181 13.69 -17.59 -11.27
N LYS A 182 14.83 -18.15 -11.67
CA LYS A 182 15.06 -19.61 -11.77
C LYS A 182 16.20 -20.11 -10.90
N ASN A 183 17.14 -19.23 -10.52
CA ASN A 183 18.37 -19.59 -9.84
C ASN A 183 18.60 -18.72 -8.60
N PRO A 184 19.41 -19.16 -7.62
CA PRO A 184 19.76 -18.34 -6.45
C PRO A 184 20.38 -16.99 -6.78
N GLY A 185 21.10 -16.88 -7.91
CA GLY A 185 21.70 -15.64 -8.40
C GLY A 185 20.69 -14.62 -8.93
N ASP A 186 19.43 -14.98 -9.13
CA ASP A 186 18.41 -14.12 -9.72
C ASP A 186 17.69 -13.22 -8.68
N LEU A 187 18.25 -13.10 -7.46
CA LEU A 187 17.67 -12.23 -6.43
C LEU A 187 17.47 -10.80 -6.93
N TRP A 188 18.44 -10.25 -7.65
CA TRP A 188 18.32 -8.89 -8.19
C TRP A 188 17.16 -8.74 -9.18
N LYS A 189 16.89 -9.77 -10.01
CA LYS A 189 15.73 -9.78 -10.92
C LYS A 189 14.43 -9.77 -10.13
N TYR A 190 14.34 -10.58 -9.09
CA TYR A 190 13.17 -10.62 -8.21
C TYR A 190 12.89 -9.26 -7.57
N LEU A 191 13.93 -8.62 -6.99
CA LEU A 191 13.81 -7.29 -6.37
C LEU A 191 13.39 -6.22 -7.39
N LEU A 192 13.95 -6.25 -8.60
CA LEU A 192 13.56 -5.35 -9.68
C LEU A 192 12.12 -5.57 -10.13
N ILE A 193 11.69 -6.81 -10.35
CA ILE A 193 10.30 -7.10 -10.74
C ILE A 193 9.33 -6.55 -9.68
N MET A 194 9.61 -6.81 -8.41
CA MET A 194 8.76 -6.34 -7.30
C MET A 194 8.71 -4.81 -7.24
N SER A 195 9.86 -4.15 -7.29
CA SER A 195 9.94 -2.69 -7.14
C SER A 195 9.37 -1.94 -8.35
N VAL A 196 9.72 -2.34 -9.57
CA VAL A 196 9.26 -1.70 -10.81
C VAL A 196 7.77 -1.97 -11.04
N SER A 197 7.30 -3.21 -10.83
CA SER A 197 5.87 -3.51 -10.99
C SER A 197 5.01 -2.70 -10.03
N THR A 198 5.43 -2.54 -8.77
CA THR A 198 4.70 -1.73 -7.79
C THR A 198 4.70 -0.25 -8.20
N MET A 199 5.84 0.27 -8.66
CA MET A 199 5.95 1.65 -9.13
C MET A 199 5.05 1.90 -10.34
N LEU A 200 5.11 1.05 -11.36
CA LEU A 200 4.27 1.16 -12.55
C LEU A 200 2.78 1.04 -12.20
N GLY A 201 2.43 0.14 -11.28
CA GLY A 201 1.07 0.01 -10.79
C GLY A 201 0.55 1.28 -10.14
N SER A 202 1.38 1.97 -9.37
CA SER A 202 1.03 3.26 -8.76
C SER A 202 0.82 4.35 -9.82
N PHE A 203 1.61 4.37 -10.89
CA PHE A 203 1.43 5.32 -12.00
C PHE A 203 0.09 5.17 -12.72
N VAL A 204 -0.48 3.98 -12.78
CA VAL A 204 -1.78 3.77 -13.47
C VAL A 204 -2.90 4.62 -12.88
N PHE A 205 -2.84 4.97 -11.60
CA PHE A 205 -3.85 5.84 -10.97
C PHE A 205 -3.82 7.28 -11.51
N TRP A 206 -2.67 7.75 -12.01
CA TRP A 206 -2.50 9.12 -12.50
C TRP A 206 -3.21 9.37 -13.84
N PHE A 207 -3.48 8.33 -14.63
CA PHE A 207 -4.22 8.50 -15.90
C PHE A 207 -5.65 8.97 -15.68
N ASP A 208 -6.27 8.61 -14.56
CA ASP A 208 -7.67 8.94 -14.27
C ASP A 208 -7.85 10.18 -13.40
N ILE A 209 -6.79 10.68 -12.75
CA ILE A 209 -6.89 11.76 -11.76
C ILE A 209 -7.42 13.07 -12.36
N HIS A 210 -7.11 13.35 -13.62
CA HIS A 210 -7.49 14.59 -14.32
C HIS A 210 -9.01 14.77 -14.44
N ARG A 211 -9.78 13.68 -14.28
CA ARG A 211 -11.25 13.72 -14.30
C ARG A 211 -11.85 14.21 -12.98
N TYR A 212 -11.07 14.16 -11.90
CA TYR A 212 -11.53 14.43 -10.54
C TYR A 212 -10.88 15.64 -9.91
N VAL A 213 -9.71 16.04 -10.38
CA VAL A 213 -8.89 17.06 -9.75
C VAL A 213 -8.41 18.06 -10.82
N GLY A 214 -8.55 19.34 -10.51
CA GLY A 214 -8.07 20.42 -11.37
C GLY A 214 -6.55 20.58 -11.34
N LYS A 215 -6.07 21.65 -11.98
CA LYS A 215 -4.63 21.96 -12.04
C LYS A 215 -4.02 22.12 -10.64
N PRO A 216 -2.70 21.87 -10.48
CA PRO A 216 -1.99 22.03 -9.22
C PRO A 216 -2.18 23.43 -8.62
N VAL A 217 -2.53 23.49 -7.34
CA VAL A 217 -2.75 24.73 -6.60
C VAL A 217 -1.62 24.92 -5.60
N LYS A 218 -1.04 26.13 -5.56
CA LYS A 218 0.11 26.44 -4.70
C LYS A 218 -0.23 26.73 -3.23
N HIS A 219 -1.49 26.60 -2.81
CA HIS A 219 -1.94 27.01 -1.47
C HIS A 219 -1.70 25.90 -0.43
N PHE A 220 -0.49 25.84 0.11
CA PHE A 220 -0.05 24.91 1.16
C PHE A 220 -0.70 25.20 2.54
N TYR A 221 -1.21 26.42 2.76
CA TYR A 221 -1.52 26.95 4.09
C TYR A 221 -2.80 26.43 4.74
N LYS A 222 -3.78 25.98 3.95
CA LYS A 222 -5.12 25.59 4.46
C LYS A 222 -5.10 24.25 5.25
N TYR A 223 -4.02 23.47 5.14
CA TYR A 223 -3.93 22.08 5.69
C TYR A 223 -2.99 21.92 6.87
N GLN A 224 -2.62 23.00 7.58
CA GLN A 224 -1.82 22.91 8.83
C GLN A 224 -2.47 21.98 9.88
N THR A 225 -3.80 21.94 9.96
CA THR A 225 -4.52 21.01 10.85
C THR A 225 -4.29 19.55 10.43
N SER A 226 -4.13 19.29 9.14
CA SER A 226 -3.82 17.95 8.62
C SER A 226 -2.40 17.52 8.98
N ILE A 227 -1.42 18.42 9.05
CA ILE A 227 -0.02 18.10 9.42
C ILE A 227 0.04 17.60 10.87
N LYS A 228 -0.66 18.25 11.81
CA LYS A 228 -0.75 17.79 13.19
C LYS A 228 -1.36 16.38 13.28
N ALA A 229 -2.43 16.13 12.53
CA ALA A 229 -3.04 14.82 12.46
C ALA A 229 -2.11 13.76 11.83
N ILE A 230 -1.35 14.14 10.80
CA ILE A 230 -0.33 13.29 10.16
C ILE A 230 0.71 12.85 11.19
N ILE A 231 1.30 13.78 11.94
CA ILE A 231 2.32 13.49 12.96
C ILE A 231 1.73 12.61 14.07
N THR A 232 0.51 12.91 14.52
CA THR A 232 -0.16 12.11 15.57
C THR A 232 -0.38 10.66 15.15
N LEU A 233 -0.73 10.40 13.89
CA LEU A 233 -0.92 9.05 13.37
C LEU A 233 0.40 8.38 12.95
N LEU A 234 1.46 9.14 12.73
CA LEU A 234 2.77 8.60 12.37
C LEU A 234 3.39 7.80 13.53
N ILE A 235 3.24 8.27 14.76
CA ILE A 235 3.81 7.62 15.95
C ILE A 235 3.33 6.17 16.10
N PRO A 236 2.01 5.87 16.12
CA PRO A 236 1.51 4.50 16.15
C PRO A 236 1.97 3.66 14.95
N GLN A 237 2.08 4.26 13.75
CA GLN A 237 2.54 3.54 12.57
C GLN A 237 4.02 3.16 12.67
N ILE A 238 4.88 4.07 13.12
CA ILE A 238 6.29 3.76 13.38
C ILE A 238 6.39 2.64 14.41
N ALA A 239 5.67 2.73 15.52
CA ALA A 239 5.68 1.69 16.55
C ALA A 239 5.26 0.31 15.99
N THR A 240 4.18 0.28 15.21
CA THR A 240 3.73 -0.95 14.55
C THR A 240 4.79 -1.48 13.58
N GLN A 241 5.41 -0.61 12.79
CA GLN A 241 6.41 -1.01 11.80
C GLN A 241 7.71 -1.49 12.45
N ILE A 242 8.13 -0.87 13.55
CA ILE A 242 9.25 -1.36 14.37
C ILE A 242 8.96 -2.81 14.79
N TYR A 243 7.77 -3.04 15.35
CA TYR A 243 7.38 -4.36 15.83
C TYR A 243 7.26 -5.41 14.71
N THR A 244 6.79 -5.02 13.53
CA THR A 244 6.49 -5.98 12.46
C THR A 244 7.62 -6.20 11.46
N SER A 245 8.55 -5.25 11.33
CA SER A 245 9.53 -5.28 10.23
C SER A 245 10.99 -5.16 10.67
N LEU A 246 11.31 -4.61 11.85
CA LEU A 246 12.71 -4.46 12.25
C LEU A 246 13.34 -5.72 12.81
N ASP A 247 12.57 -6.68 13.24
CA ASP A 247 13.05 -7.97 13.76
C ASP A 247 14.00 -8.68 12.77
N LYS A 248 13.67 -8.70 11.49
CA LYS A 248 14.44 -9.39 10.45
C LYS A 248 15.74 -8.70 10.06
N PRO A 249 15.78 -7.36 9.80
CA PRO A 249 17.04 -6.65 9.64
C PRO A 249 17.96 -6.75 10.86
N ILE A 250 17.42 -6.67 12.07
CA ILE A 250 18.20 -6.82 13.32
C ILE A 250 18.75 -8.23 13.41
N LEU A 251 17.92 -9.25 13.20
CA LEU A 251 18.38 -10.64 13.19
C LEU A 251 19.46 -10.87 12.12
N GLY A 252 19.31 -10.28 10.94
CA GLY A 252 20.28 -10.35 9.85
C GLY A 252 21.61 -9.66 10.15
N PHE A 253 21.61 -8.65 11.04
CA PHE A 253 22.82 -7.98 11.50
C PHE A 253 23.62 -8.83 12.51
N PHE A 254 22.93 -9.50 13.43
CA PHE A 254 23.57 -10.30 14.48
C PHE A 254 23.82 -11.76 14.09
N GLN A 255 23.05 -12.27 13.12
CA GLN A 255 23.09 -13.66 12.67
C GLN A 255 23.29 -13.73 11.15
N ASN A 256 23.37 -14.94 10.62
CA ASN A 256 23.46 -15.14 9.18
C ASN A 256 22.06 -15.06 8.50
N SER A 257 22.05 -14.77 7.20
CA SER A 257 20.82 -14.64 6.40
C SER A 257 19.97 -15.91 6.35
N THR A 258 20.56 -17.09 6.57
CA THR A 258 19.82 -18.36 6.63
C THR A 258 18.87 -18.38 7.82
N GLN A 259 19.29 -17.88 8.99
CA GLN A 259 18.43 -17.79 10.19
C GLN A 259 17.27 -16.81 9.95
N VAL A 260 17.53 -15.70 9.27
CA VAL A 260 16.47 -14.76 8.87
C VAL A 260 15.43 -15.43 7.98
N SER A 261 15.86 -16.32 7.06
CA SER A 261 14.95 -17.09 6.22
C SER A 261 14.03 -18.01 7.02
N PHE A 262 14.59 -18.75 7.97
CA PHE A 262 13.80 -19.63 8.81
C PHE A 262 12.80 -18.86 9.69
N TYR A 263 13.26 -17.77 10.28
CA TYR A 263 12.42 -16.87 11.08
C TYR A 263 11.27 -16.27 10.25
N ASP A 264 11.56 -15.71 9.07
CA ASP A 264 10.54 -15.11 8.18
C ASP A 264 9.51 -16.14 7.74
N ASN A 265 9.93 -17.34 7.35
CA ASN A 265 9.01 -18.41 6.97
C ASN A 265 8.11 -18.84 8.13
N SER A 266 8.65 -19.01 9.35
CA SER A 266 7.88 -19.31 10.55
C SER A 266 6.85 -18.23 10.87
N GLN A 267 7.26 -16.95 10.81
CA GLN A 267 6.38 -15.82 11.06
C GLN A 267 5.27 -15.72 10.01
N ARG A 268 5.55 -16.04 8.74
CA ARG A 268 4.53 -16.06 7.68
C ARG A 268 3.47 -17.12 7.93
N ILE A 269 3.85 -18.31 8.37
CA ILE A 269 2.91 -19.38 8.74
C ILE A 269 2.02 -18.90 9.90
N SER A 270 2.61 -18.33 10.95
CA SER A 270 1.86 -17.77 12.09
C SER A 270 0.89 -16.66 11.65
N ASN A 271 1.34 -15.75 10.79
CA ASN A 271 0.50 -14.66 10.27
C ASN A 271 -0.65 -15.17 9.38
N MET A 272 -0.50 -16.28 8.67
CA MET A 272 -1.59 -16.91 7.92
C MET A 272 -2.71 -17.39 8.86
N VAL A 273 -2.34 -18.04 9.96
CA VAL A 273 -3.32 -18.48 10.98
C VAL A 273 -4.03 -17.28 11.62
N LEU A 274 -3.25 -16.26 12.00
CA LEU A 274 -3.82 -15.00 12.53
C LEU A 274 -4.73 -14.31 11.53
N GLY A 275 -4.39 -14.34 10.24
CA GLY A 275 -5.22 -13.75 9.16
C GLY A 275 -6.60 -14.38 9.06
N VAL A 276 -6.71 -15.69 9.26
CA VAL A 276 -8.01 -16.38 9.32
C VAL A 276 -8.83 -15.90 10.52
N ILE A 277 -8.21 -15.83 11.71
CA ILE A 277 -8.87 -15.39 12.95
C ILE A 277 -9.35 -13.94 12.85
N THR A 278 -8.50 -13.04 12.33
CA THR A 278 -8.86 -11.62 12.15
C THR A 278 -9.97 -11.43 11.12
N SER A 279 -10.01 -12.24 10.08
CA SER A 279 -11.09 -12.21 9.08
C SER A 279 -12.45 -12.53 9.70
N ILE A 280 -12.52 -13.49 10.61
CA ILE A 280 -13.73 -13.83 11.36
C ILE A 280 -14.16 -12.64 12.25
N SER A 281 -13.20 -12.03 12.95
CA SER A 281 -13.47 -10.89 13.84
C SER A 281 -14.05 -9.69 13.07
N LEU A 282 -13.56 -9.40 11.85
CA LEU A 282 -14.05 -8.32 10.99
C LEU A 282 -15.51 -8.55 10.54
N VAL A 283 -15.92 -9.79 10.36
CA VAL A 283 -17.31 -10.13 9.98
C VAL A 283 -18.28 -9.97 11.16
N ILE A 284 -17.80 -10.22 12.38
CA ILE A 284 -18.63 -10.16 13.61
C ILE A 284 -18.75 -8.71 14.12
N MET A 285 -17.71 -7.89 13.97
CA MET A 285 -17.62 -6.53 14.50
C MET A 285 -18.84 -5.61 14.17
N PRO A 286 -19.44 -5.64 12.96
CA PRO A 286 -20.64 -4.82 12.69
C PRO A 286 -21.91 -5.28 13.38
N LYS A 287 -21.91 -6.47 14.02
CA LYS A 287 -23.07 -7.04 14.72
C LYS A 287 -22.98 -6.87 16.25
N MET A 288 -21.85 -6.40 16.75
CA MET A 288 -21.65 -5.98 18.15
C MET A 288 -21.91 -4.49 18.31
#